data_e22bb6a61c141733c1867fdedfebd50a
#
_entry.id   e22bb6a61c141733c1867fdedfebd50a
#
_cell.length_a   1.000
_cell.length_b   1.000
_cell.length_c   1.000
_cell.angle_alpha   90.00
_cell.angle_beta   90.00
_cell.angle_gamma   90.00
#
_symmetry.space_group_name_H-M   'P 1'
#
loop_
_entity.id
_entity.type
_entity.pdbx_description
1 polymer ?
#
loop_
_entity_poly.entity_id
_entity_poly.type
_entity_poly.pdbx_seq_one_letter_code
_entity_poly.pdbx_strand_id
1 'polypeptide(L)'
;MTDSVRSKNRQEERSGLSTRRLLQATAQLVAEVGYDRTTLAEIGKRAGYSHGLVSRRFGSKSALVETLIQKLSERFGHERLPETLSHTTGIDALLAVLIEIRKDSANSPESLRGFYALLFEGLKPIPELHTFVADLHAGYLDSLTRQVAAGSRTGRLRRGVDPAEVTELTVNAVRGLAYRWLLDEDRVDFDRGLDSLARQLVQLAAPPEDGTR
;
A
#
# COMPACT_ATOMS: atom_id res chain seq x y z
N MET A 1 -36.15 7.94 20.69
CA MET A 1 -35.37 7.54 19.51
C MET A 1 -33.89 7.91 19.58
N THR A 2 -33.43 8.80 20.45
CA THR A 2 -32.04 9.31 20.54
C THR A 2 -31.07 8.38 21.26
N ASP A 3 -31.48 7.56 22.21
CA ASP A 3 -30.59 6.69 23.00
C ASP A 3 -30.11 5.45 22.23
N SER A 4 -30.95 4.87 21.38
CA SER A 4 -30.61 3.72 20.54
C SER A 4 -29.54 4.08 19.47
N VAL A 5 -29.62 5.28 18.89
CA VAL A 5 -28.66 5.79 17.89
C VAL A 5 -27.30 6.09 18.56
N ARG A 6 -27.30 6.67 19.76
CA ARG A 6 -26.06 6.91 20.54
C ARG A 6 -25.36 5.62 20.98
N SER A 7 -26.14 4.60 21.37
CA SER A 7 -25.60 3.29 21.75
C SER A 7 -24.98 2.59 20.55
N LYS A 8 -25.63 2.62 19.38
CA LYS A 8 -25.11 2.04 18.13
C LYS A 8 -23.82 2.71 17.68
N ASN A 9 -23.76 4.04 17.67
CA ASN A 9 -22.54 4.79 17.31
C ASN A 9 -21.37 4.45 18.24
N ARG A 10 -21.55 4.38 19.56
CA ARG A 10 -20.49 3.98 20.51
C ARG A 10 -20.01 2.55 20.27
N GLN A 11 -20.88 1.65 19.88
CA GLN A 11 -20.52 0.26 19.60
C GLN A 11 -19.76 0.15 18.29
N GLU A 12 -20.12 0.91 17.26
CA GLU A 12 -19.42 1.02 15.99
C GLU A 12 -18.02 1.65 16.17
N GLU A 13 -17.89 2.71 16.95
CA GLU A 13 -16.61 3.33 17.29
C GLU A 13 -15.67 2.37 18.05
N ARG A 14 -16.18 1.65 19.07
CA ARG A 14 -15.41 0.64 19.80
C ARG A 14 -15.00 -0.52 18.89
N SER A 15 -15.89 -0.94 18.00
CA SER A 15 -15.60 -1.96 17.01
C SER A 15 -14.50 -1.51 16.04
N GLY A 16 -14.56 -0.27 15.53
CA GLY A 16 -13.54 0.31 14.67
C GLY A 16 -12.18 0.42 15.34
N LEU A 17 -12.14 0.92 16.59
CA LEU A 17 -10.89 1.01 17.36
C LEU A 17 -10.25 -0.37 17.62
N SER A 18 -11.07 -1.38 17.99
CA SER A 18 -10.55 -2.73 18.21
C SER A 18 -10.05 -3.37 16.91
N THR A 19 -10.70 -3.14 15.78
CA THR A 19 -10.23 -3.61 14.46
C THR A 19 -8.86 -3.00 14.14
N ARG A 20 -8.70 -1.69 14.27
CA ARG A 20 -7.41 -1.01 14.01
C ARG A 20 -6.27 -1.59 14.86
N ARG A 21 -6.49 -1.79 16.17
CA ARG A 21 -5.49 -2.37 17.07
C ARG A 21 -5.12 -3.81 16.68
N LEU A 22 -6.10 -4.62 16.28
CA LEU A 22 -5.85 -5.99 15.82
C LEU A 22 -5.05 -6.01 14.52
N LEU A 23 -5.40 -5.17 13.55
CA LEU A 23 -4.66 -5.06 12.29
C LEU A 23 -3.23 -4.56 12.52
N GLN A 24 -3.03 -3.57 13.38
CA GLN A 24 -1.69 -3.08 13.75
C GLN A 24 -0.85 -4.18 14.41
N ALA A 25 -1.40 -4.90 15.40
CA ALA A 25 -0.71 -6.01 16.05
C ALA A 25 -0.38 -7.14 15.06
N THR A 26 -1.25 -7.39 14.08
CA THR A 26 -1.00 -8.36 13.01
C THR A 26 0.18 -7.94 12.15
N ALA A 27 0.21 -6.68 11.68
CA ALA A 27 1.29 -6.16 10.86
C ALA A 27 2.64 -6.27 11.59
N GLN A 28 2.69 -5.88 12.87
CA GLN A 28 3.90 -5.97 13.69
C GLN A 28 4.37 -7.42 13.86
N LEU A 29 3.46 -8.34 14.20
CA LEU A 29 3.82 -9.75 14.39
C LEU A 29 4.32 -10.39 13.10
N VAL A 30 3.65 -10.14 11.98
CA VAL A 30 4.10 -10.68 10.69
C VAL A 30 5.46 -10.11 10.30
N ALA A 31 5.72 -8.84 10.54
CA ALA A 31 7.04 -8.24 10.29
C ALA A 31 8.14 -8.82 11.20
N GLU A 32 7.83 -9.11 12.47
CA GLU A 32 8.81 -9.61 13.46
C GLU A 32 9.11 -11.11 13.30
N VAL A 33 8.08 -11.92 13.12
CA VAL A 33 8.21 -13.39 13.19
C VAL A 33 7.77 -14.12 11.91
N GLY A 34 7.23 -13.41 10.92
CA GLY A 34 6.69 -13.95 9.69
C GLY A 34 5.25 -14.46 9.83
N TYR A 35 4.58 -14.66 8.68
CA TYR A 35 3.20 -15.13 8.64
C TYR A 35 3.02 -16.47 9.37
N ASP A 36 3.89 -17.46 9.12
CA ASP A 36 3.70 -18.82 9.62
C ASP A 36 3.67 -18.88 11.15
N ARG A 37 4.56 -18.15 11.82
CA ARG A 37 4.66 -18.12 13.28
C ARG A 37 3.66 -17.19 13.96
N THR A 38 2.95 -16.37 13.21
CA THR A 38 1.90 -15.50 13.73
C THR A 38 0.62 -16.30 14.02
N THR A 39 0.03 -16.15 15.22
CA THR A 39 -1.22 -16.81 15.62
C THR A 39 -2.28 -15.82 16.05
N LEU A 40 -3.58 -16.19 15.93
CA LEU A 40 -4.68 -15.35 16.41
C LEU A 40 -4.60 -15.07 17.93
N ALA A 41 -4.02 -16.00 18.68
CA ALA A 41 -3.82 -15.84 20.13
C ALA A 41 -2.79 -14.74 20.43
N GLU A 42 -1.65 -14.75 19.75
CA GLU A 42 -0.60 -13.74 19.91
C GLU A 42 -1.04 -12.36 19.42
N ILE A 43 -1.77 -12.30 18.29
CA ILE A 43 -2.38 -11.07 17.80
C ILE A 43 -3.34 -10.49 18.85
N GLY A 44 -4.23 -11.32 19.39
CA GLY A 44 -5.15 -10.92 20.46
C GLY A 44 -4.40 -10.39 21.67
N LYS A 45 -3.41 -11.16 22.18
CA LYS A 45 -2.58 -10.76 23.33
C LYS A 45 -1.90 -9.42 23.12
N ARG A 46 -1.26 -9.19 21.94
CA ARG A 46 -0.57 -7.94 21.62
C ARG A 46 -1.53 -6.75 21.50
N ALA A 47 -2.72 -6.98 20.94
CA ALA A 47 -3.75 -5.96 20.79
C ALA A 47 -4.57 -5.66 22.07
N GLY A 48 -4.39 -6.46 23.14
CA GLY A 48 -5.14 -6.35 24.38
C GLY A 48 -6.53 -6.99 24.32
N TYR A 49 -6.72 -8.04 23.50
CA TYR A 49 -7.98 -8.75 23.32
C TYR A 49 -7.81 -10.26 23.50
N SER A 50 -8.92 -10.95 23.83
CA SER A 50 -8.93 -12.40 23.92
C SER A 50 -8.88 -13.08 22.56
N HIS A 51 -8.27 -14.26 22.46
CA HIS A 51 -8.31 -15.12 21.27
C HIS A 51 -9.74 -15.32 20.73
N GLY A 52 -10.72 -15.56 21.64
CA GLY A 52 -12.11 -15.75 21.26
C GLY A 52 -12.76 -14.53 20.57
N LEU A 53 -12.32 -13.32 20.93
CA LEU A 53 -12.78 -12.11 20.26
C LEU A 53 -12.20 -12.03 18.84
N VAL A 54 -10.91 -12.31 18.68
CA VAL A 54 -10.23 -12.28 17.37
C VAL A 54 -10.82 -13.33 16.45
N SER A 55 -10.93 -14.59 16.93
CA SER A 55 -11.49 -15.71 16.16
C SER A 55 -12.95 -15.46 15.74
N ARG A 56 -13.78 -14.92 16.62
CA ARG A 56 -15.19 -14.60 16.28
C ARG A 56 -15.30 -13.49 15.25
N ARG A 57 -14.36 -12.53 15.24
CA ARG A 57 -14.41 -11.38 14.32
C ARG A 57 -13.89 -11.69 12.93
N PHE A 58 -12.80 -12.44 12.84
CA PHE A 58 -12.10 -12.68 11.58
C PHE A 58 -12.17 -14.14 11.11
N GLY A 59 -12.52 -15.07 11.97
CA GLY A 59 -12.60 -16.49 11.65
C GLY A 59 -11.23 -17.17 11.61
N SER A 60 -10.35 -16.73 10.71
CA SER A 60 -9.04 -17.32 10.49
C SER A 60 -7.90 -16.28 10.47
N LYS A 61 -6.66 -16.75 10.57
CA LYS A 61 -5.46 -15.92 10.40
C LYS A 61 -5.39 -15.38 8.96
N SER A 62 -5.69 -16.19 7.96
CA SER A 62 -5.69 -15.76 6.56
C SER A 62 -6.69 -14.62 6.33
N ALA A 63 -7.93 -14.75 6.78
CA ALA A 63 -8.96 -13.70 6.65
C ALA A 63 -8.57 -12.41 7.39
N LEU A 64 -7.89 -12.52 8.54
CA LEU A 64 -7.37 -11.34 9.25
C LEU A 64 -6.25 -10.65 8.48
N VAL A 65 -5.31 -11.41 7.93
CA VAL A 65 -4.19 -10.88 7.13
C VAL A 65 -4.70 -10.31 5.79
N GLU A 66 -5.64 -10.96 5.14
CA GLU A 66 -6.33 -10.45 3.95
C GLU A 66 -6.99 -9.09 4.24
N THR A 67 -7.75 -8.98 5.35
CA THR A 67 -8.33 -7.72 5.79
C THR A 67 -7.26 -6.66 6.05
N LEU A 68 -6.11 -7.04 6.63
CA LEU A 68 -5.00 -6.13 6.86
C LEU A 68 -4.43 -5.61 5.54
N ILE A 69 -4.11 -6.49 4.60
CA ILE A 69 -3.53 -6.12 3.31
C ILE A 69 -4.52 -5.22 2.54
N GLN A 70 -5.80 -5.57 2.52
CA GLN A 70 -6.84 -4.75 1.90
C GLN A 70 -6.88 -3.33 2.52
N LYS A 71 -6.86 -3.22 3.86
CA LYS A 71 -6.84 -1.90 4.53
C LYS A 71 -5.56 -1.12 4.29
N LEU A 72 -4.43 -1.78 4.21
CA LEU A 72 -3.16 -1.16 3.86
C LEU A 72 -3.16 -0.71 2.39
N SER A 73 -3.75 -1.49 1.49
CA SER A 73 -3.90 -1.14 0.08
C SER A 73 -4.82 0.07 -0.11
N GLU A 74 -5.95 0.11 0.59
CA GLU A 74 -6.83 1.29 0.61
C GLU A 74 -6.08 2.54 1.12
N ARG A 75 -5.21 2.37 2.13
CA ARG A 75 -4.44 3.47 2.73
C ARG A 75 -3.29 3.94 1.86
N PHE A 76 -2.52 3.01 1.29
CA PHE A 76 -1.31 3.31 0.51
C PHE A 76 -1.59 3.47 -0.98
N GLY A 77 -2.83 3.67 -1.35
CA GLY A 77 -3.21 4.19 -2.66
C GLY A 77 -3.39 3.19 -3.77
N HIS A 78 -3.58 1.92 -3.43
CA HIS A 78 -3.60 0.89 -4.47
C HIS A 78 -5.01 0.51 -4.97
N GLU A 79 -6.07 0.68 -4.21
CA GLU A 79 -7.46 0.50 -4.67
C GLU A 79 -8.25 1.79 -4.81
N ARG A 80 -7.90 2.79 -4.02
CA ARG A 80 -8.38 4.17 -4.19
C ARG A 80 -7.15 5.06 -4.19
N LEU A 81 -6.69 5.40 -5.37
CA LEU A 81 -5.88 6.60 -5.48
C LEU A 81 -6.61 7.70 -4.70
N PRO A 82 -5.97 8.38 -3.73
CA PRO A 82 -6.61 9.47 -3.01
C PRO A 82 -7.37 10.35 -3.98
N GLU A 83 -8.49 10.95 -3.59
CA GLU A 83 -9.27 11.84 -4.48
C GLU A 83 -8.36 12.87 -5.16
N THR A 84 -7.28 13.28 -4.48
CA THR A 84 -6.21 14.11 -5.03
C THR A 84 -5.48 13.48 -6.22
N LEU A 85 -5.41 12.16 -6.30
CA LEU A 85 -4.76 11.43 -7.40
C LEU A 85 -5.74 10.99 -8.48
N SER A 86 -7.03 10.92 -8.21
CA SER A 86 -8.05 10.49 -9.17
C SER A 86 -8.15 11.43 -10.37
N HIS A 87 -7.63 12.65 -10.25
CA HIS A 87 -7.60 13.68 -11.30
C HIS A 87 -6.23 13.81 -11.99
N THR A 88 -5.20 13.10 -11.54
CA THR A 88 -3.88 13.14 -12.16
C THR A 88 -3.78 12.13 -13.30
N THR A 89 -3.10 12.49 -14.36
CA THR A 89 -2.91 11.65 -15.56
C THR A 89 -1.48 11.72 -16.06
N GLY A 90 -1.05 10.71 -16.80
CA GLY A 90 0.30 10.71 -17.38
C GLY A 90 1.37 10.62 -16.29
N ILE A 91 2.45 11.37 -16.49
CA ILE A 91 3.56 11.39 -15.53
C ILE A 91 3.13 11.91 -14.16
N ASP A 92 2.17 12.84 -14.10
CA ASP A 92 1.69 13.41 -12.84
C ASP A 92 1.06 12.34 -11.92
N ALA A 93 0.45 11.28 -12.49
CA ALA A 93 -0.08 10.16 -11.72
C ALA A 93 1.04 9.35 -11.04
N LEU A 94 2.16 9.11 -11.75
CA LEU A 94 3.32 8.41 -11.19
C LEU A 94 3.99 9.24 -10.09
N LEU A 95 4.19 10.53 -10.33
CA LEU A 95 4.79 11.43 -9.34
C LEU A 95 3.94 11.56 -8.09
N ALA A 96 2.62 11.62 -8.25
CA ALA A 96 1.69 11.70 -7.14
C ALA A 96 1.74 10.44 -6.27
N VAL A 97 1.87 9.25 -6.86
CA VAL A 97 2.10 7.99 -6.11
C VAL A 97 3.38 8.06 -5.27
N LEU A 98 4.49 8.54 -5.85
CA LEU A 98 5.75 8.68 -5.11
C LEU A 98 5.64 9.66 -3.94
N ILE A 99 4.90 10.78 -4.15
CA ILE A 99 4.63 11.77 -3.09
C ILE A 99 3.83 11.15 -1.94
N GLU A 100 2.79 10.37 -2.23
CA GLU A 100 2.00 9.72 -1.18
C GLU A 100 2.82 8.67 -0.42
N ILE A 101 3.61 7.84 -1.10
CA ILE A 101 4.52 6.88 -0.45
C ILE A 101 5.51 7.61 0.46
N ARG A 102 6.06 8.75 0.02
CA ARG A 102 6.94 9.57 0.84
C ARG A 102 6.25 10.18 2.06
N LYS A 103 5.01 10.65 1.93
CA LYS A 103 4.22 11.10 3.08
C LYS A 103 4.00 9.97 4.09
N ASP A 104 3.76 8.77 3.59
CA ASP A 104 3.56 7.60 4.45
C ASP A 104 4.85 7.16 5.13
N SER A 105 6.01 7.25 4.46
CA SER A 105 7.32 6.97 5.07
C SER A 105 7.62 7.94 6.22
N ALA A 106 7.24 9.22 6.09
CA ALA A 106 7.43 10.22 7.12
C ALA A 106 6.41 10.09 8.28
N ASN A 107 5.13 9.82 7.97
CA ASN A 107 4.06 9.87 8.98
C ASN A 107 3.78 8.53 9.66
N SER A 108 4.13 7.40 9.03
CA SER A 108 3.80 6.06 9.49
C SER A 108 4.79 5.01 8.99
N PRO A 109 6.11 5.19 9.23
CA PRO A 109 7.16 4.33 8.67
C PRO A 109 6.96 2.85 9.01
N GLU A 110 6.59 2.53 10.25
CA GLU A 110 6.32 1.17 10.69
C GLU A 110 5.17 0.50 9.91
N SER A 111 4.09 1.26 9.63
CA SER A 111 2.96 0.74 8.86
C SER A 111 3.33 0.49 7.40
N LEU A 112 4.12 1.39 6.80
CA LEU A 112 4.61 1.23 5.43
C LEU A 112 5.57 0.05 5.31
N ARG A 113 6.48 -0.11 6.28
CA ARG A 113 7.36 -1.29 6.37
C ARG A 113 6.57 -2.59 6.50
N GLY A 114 5.58 -2.61 7.39
CA GLY A 114 4.68 -3.76 7.54
C GLY A 114 3.93 -4.12 6.26
N PHE A 115 3.49 -3.12 5.51
CA PHE A 115 2.86 -3.32 4.21
C PHE A 115 3.80 -3.99 3.20
N TYR A 116 5.00 -3.45 2.99
CA TYR A 116 5.95 -4.06 2.07
C TYR A 116 6.43 -5.44 2.54
N ALA A 117 6.64 -5.63 3.85
CA ALA A 117 6.97 -6.95 4.40
C ALA A 117 5.88 -7.99 4.08
N LEU A 118 4.60 -7.62 4.21
CA LEU A 118 3.48 -8.50 3.85
C LEU A 118 3.41 -8.81 2.35
N LEU A 119 3.69 -7.83 1.48
CA LEU A 119 3.77 -8.09 0.04
C LEU A 119 4.87 -9.13 -0.29
N PHE A 120 6.03 -9.04 0.38
CA PHE A 120 7.11 -10.01 0.19
C PHE A 120 6.81 -11.37 0.85
N GLU A 121 6.04 -11.43 1.94
CA GLU A 121 5.53 -12.69 2.49
C GLU A 121 4.64 -13.45 1.49
N GLY A 122 3.94 -12.75 0.60
CA GLY A 122 3.16 -13.35 -0.50
C GLY A 122 3.98 -14.14 -1.52
N LEU A 123 5.32 -14.02 -1.50
CA LEU A 123 6.21 -14.86 -2.30
C LEU A 123 6.41 -16.26 -1.73
N LYS A 124 6.03 -16.48 -0.46
CA LYS A 124 6.10 -17.80 0.16
C LYS A 124 5.01 -18.73 -0.38
N PRO A 125 5.19 -20.06 -0.27
CA PRO A 125 4.23 -21.04 -0.74
C PRO A 125 3.01 -21.16 0.21
N ILE A 126 2.32 -20.05 0.41
CA ILE A 126 1.06 -19.92 1.16
C ILE A 126 0.00 -19.54 0.14
N PRO A 127 -0.80 -20.52 -0.39
CA PRO A 127 -1.63 -20.30 -1.58
C PRO A 127 -2.58 -19.11 -1.44
N GLU A 128 -3.24 -18.96 -0.27
CA GLU A 128 -4.24 -17.90 -0.06
C GLU A 128 -3.58 -16.52 -0.06
N LEU A 129 -2.42 -16.38 0.60
CA LEU A 129 -1.67 -15.13 0.65
C LEU A 129 -1.08 -14.78 -0.72
N HIS A 130 -0.54 -15.78 -1.42
CA HIS A 130 0.03 -15.60 -2.76
C HIS A 130 -1.02 -15.09 -3.74
N THR A 131 -2.17 -15.78 -3.84
CA THR A 131 -3.28 -15.37 -4.73
C THR A 131 -3.73 -13.96 -4.43
N PHE A 132 -3.95 -13.66 -3.16
CA PHE A 132 -4.40 -12.33 -2.74
C PHE A 132 -3.39 -11.23 -3.13
N VAL A 133 -2.10 -11.44 -2.86
CA VAL A 133 -1.05 -10.46 -3.20
C VAL A 133 -0.89 -10.31 -4.72
N ALA A 134 -1.04 -11.41 -5.48
CA ALA A 134 -0.98 -11.39 -6.93
C ALA A 134 -2.14 -10.58 -7.54
N ASP A 135 -3.37 -10.81 -7.07
CA ASP A 135 -4.57 -10.09 -7.52
C ASP A 135 -4.49 -8.59 -7.18
N LEU A 136 -4.03 -8.28 -5.96
CA LEU A 136 -3.77 -6.93 -5.54
C LEU A 136 -2.75 -6.22 -6.46
N HIS A 137 -1.65 -6.92 -6.78
CA HIS A 137 -0.63 -6.39 -7.67
C HIS A 137 -1.15 -6.12 -9.07
N ALA A 138 -1.88 -7.06 -9.64
CA ALA A 138 -2.47 -6.93 -10.97
C ALA A 138 -3.46 -5.76 -11.02
N GLY A 139 -4.37 -5.68 -10.06
CA GLY A 139 -5.36 -4.59 -9.97
C GLY A 139 -4.71 -3.20 -9.84
N TYR A 140 -3.61 -3.12 -9.07
CA TYR A 140 -2.84 -1.88 -8.92
C TYR A 140 -2.19 -1.46 -10.23
N LEU A 141 -1.46 -2.35 -10.89
CA LEU A 141 -0.83 -2.06 -12.18
C LEU A 141 -1.86 -1.62 -13.21
N ASP A 142 -2.97 -2.32 -13.33
CA ASP A 142 -4.05 -1.99 -14.24
C ASP A 142 -4.63 -0.60 -13.98
N SER A 143 -4.89 -0.27 -12.71
CA SER A 143 -5.46 1.01 -12.33
C SER A 143 -4.50 2.16 -12.65
N LEU A 144 -3.24 2.03 -12.26
CA LEU A 144 -2.23 3.06 -12.48
C LEU A 144 -1.91 3.22 -13.97
N THR A 145 -1.80 2.11 -14.72
CA THR A 145 -1.58 2.15 -16.18
C THR A 145 -2.70 2.90 -16.91
N ARG A 146 -3.98 2.70 -16.53
CA ARG A 146 -5.09 3.45 -17.11
C ARG A 146 -4.96 4.96 -16.90
N GLN A 147 -4.50 5.40 -15.72
CA GLN A 147 -4.31 6.82 -15.42
C GLN A 147 -3.12 7.40 -16.20
N VAL A 148 -2.01 6.66 -16.26
CA VAL A 148 -0.84 7.07 -17.06
C VAL A 148 -1.23 7.16 -18.54
N ALA A 149 -1.98 6.19 -19.08
CA ALA A 149 -2.45 6.18 -20.46
C ALA A 149 -3.39 7.36 -20.78
N ALA A 150 -4.19 7.80 -19.81
CA ALA A 150 -5.01 9.00 -20.00
C ALA A 150 -4.17 10.25 -20.27
N GLY A 151 -2.94 10.31 -19.78
CA GLY A 151 -1.97 11.38 -20.02
C GLY A 151 -1.53 11.53 -21.48
N SER A 152 -1.56 10.44 -22.25
CA SER A 152 -1.24 10.50 -23.69
C SER A 152 -2.24 11.40 -24.46
N ARG A 153 -3.51 11.39 -24.04
CA ARG A 153 -4.57 12.20 -24.67
C ARG A 153 -4.55 13.66 -24.20
N THR A 154 -4.04 13.92 -23.02
CA THR A 154 -4.02 15.26 -22.40
C THR A 154 -2.66 15.95 -22.54
N GLY A 155 -1.70 15.34 -23.24
CA GLY A 155 -0.35 15.89 -23.39
C GLY A 155 0.49 15.83 -22.10
N ARG A 156 0.08 15.02 -21.11
CA ARG A 156 0.78 14.84 -19.83
C ARG A 156 1.73 13.63 -19.83
N LEU A 157 1.92 12.98 -20.97
CA LEU A 157 2.90 11.92 -21.18
C LEU A 157 3.64 12.21 -22.48
N ARG A 158 4.98 12.06 -22.46
CA ARG A 158 5.83 12.25 -23.64
C ARG A 158 5.40 11.31 -24.77
N ARG A 159 5.37 11.82 -25.99
CA ARG A 159 5.09 11.01 -27.18
C ARG A 159 6.12 9.87 -27.30
N GLY A 160 5.62 8.67 -27.58
CA GLY A 160 6.45 7.46 -27.75
C GLY A 160 6.77 6.72 -26.46
N VAL A 161 6.38 7.23 -25.29
CA VAL A 161 6.47 6.49 -24.03
C VAL A 161 5.26 5.57 -23.92
N ASP A 162 5.51 4.28 -23.71
CA ASP A 162 4.46 3.30 -23.43
C ASP A 162 3.99 3.45 -21.97
N PRO A 163 2.69 3.71 -21.75
CA PRO A 163 2.13 3.85 -20.41
C PRO A 163 2.32 2.61 -19.52
N ALA A 164 2.24 1.40 -20.10
CA ALA A 164 2.40 0.17 -19.34
C ALA A 164 3.86 -0.01 -18.91
N GLU A 165 4.81 0.16 -19.81
CA GLU A 165 6.24 0.03 -19.53
C GLU A 165 6.71 1.01 -18.44
N VAL A 166 6.32 2.29 -18.54
CA VAL A 166 6.74 3.30 -17.54
C VAL A 166 6.05 3.07 -16.18
N THR A 167 4.83 2.54 -16.17
CA THR A 167 4.14 2.17 -14.94
C THR A 167 4.83 0.99 -14.27
N GLU A 168 5.11 -0.08 -14.99
CA GLU A 168 5.84 -1.25 -14.48
C GLU A 168 7.22 -0.87 -13.96
N LEU A 169 7.98 -0.06 -14.72
CA LEU A 169 9.27 0.45 -14.30
C LEU A 169 9.17 1.17 -12.95
N THR A 170 8.18 2.04 -12.80
CA THR A 170 7.95 2.80 -11.56
C THR A 170 7.65 1.88 -10.38
N VAL A 171 6.70 0.96 -10.56
CA VAL A 171 6.29 0.03 -9.50
C VAL A 171 7.43 -0.90 -9.10
N ASN A 172 8.19 -1.42 -10.07
CA ASN A 172 9.34 -2.28 -9.83
C ASN A 172 10.48 -1.52 -9.12
N ALA A 173 10.74 -0.27 -9.49
CA ALA A 173 11.75 0.56 -8.83
C ALA A 173 11.37 0.85 -7.37
N VAL A 174 10.12 1.21 -7.09
CA VAL A 174 9.63 1.43 -5.71
C VAL A 174 9.75 0.15 -4.87
N ARG A 175 9.39 -1.01 -5.42
CA ARG A 175 9.50 -2.29 -4.70
C ARG A 175 10.93 -2.70 -4.45
N GLY A 176 11.81 -2.50 -5.42
CA GLY A 176 13.24 -2.73 -5.24
C GLY A 176 13.86 -1.82 -4.17
N LEU A 177 13.43 -0.55 -4.13
CA LEU A 177 13.83 0.38 -3.08
C LEU A 177 13.30 -0.05 -1.71
N ALA A 178 12.01 -0.43 -1.62
CA ALA A 178 11.39 -0.92 -0.39
C ALA A 178 12.06 -2.21 0.13
N TYR A 179 12.39 -3.14 -0.77
CA TYR A 179 13.14 -4.34 -0.42
C TYR A 179 14.48 -4.01 0.24
N ARG A 180 15.25 -3.10 -0.36
CA ARG A 180 16.55 -2.67 0.20
C ARG A 180 16.39 -1.96 1.54
N TRP A 181 15.37 -1.13 1.67
CA TRP A 181 15.06 -0.43 2.91
C TRP A 181 14.67 -1.40 4.05
N LEU A 182 13.90 -2.45 3.75
CA LEU A 182 13.57 -3.48 4.72
C LEU A 182 14.77 -4.33 5.15
N LEU A 183 15.76 -4.50 4.25
CA LEU A 183 17.00 -5.22 4.57
C LEU A 183 17.93 -4.43 5.47
N ASP A 184 18.05 -3.12 5.25
CA ASP A 184 19.03 -2.27 5.92
C ASP A 184 18.55 -0.81 5.90
N GLU A 185 17.76 -0.45 6.91
CA GLU A 185 17.19 0.89 7.01
C GLU A 185 18.21 1.98 7.32
N ASP A 186 19.31 1.61 7.99
CA ASP A 186 20.36 2.56 8.35
C ASP A 186 21.19 2.98 7.14
N ARG A 187 21.30 2.12 6.12
CA ARG A 187 22.05 2.38 4.89
C ARG A 187 21.20 2.82 3.71
N VAL A 188 19.90 2.64 3.77
CA VAL A 188 18.98 2.96 2.67
C VAL A 188 18.13 4.16 3.02
N ASP A 189 18.50 5.31 2.49
CA ASP A 189 17.66 6.52 2.53
C ASP A 189 16.49 6.34 1.51
N PHE A 190 15.36 5.90 2.04
CA PHE A 190 14.17 5.59 1.25
C PHE A 190 13.61 6.83 0.55
N ASP A 191 13.54 7.96 1.25
CA ASP A 191 13.01 9.21 0.71
C ASP A 191 13.89 9.77 -0.41
N ARG A 192 15.22 9.75 -0.23
CA ARG A 192 16.15 10.11 -1.28
C ARG A 192 16.03 9.21 -2.51
N GLY A 193 15.76 7.91 -2.29
CA GLY A 193 15.50 6.96 -3.36
C GLY A 193 14.26 7.31 -4.17
N LEU A 194 13.15 7.67 -3.51
CA LEU A 194 11.92 8.13 -4.15
C LEU A 194 12.14 9.43 -4.93
N ASP A 195 12.85 10.41 -4.36
CA ASP A 195 13.19 11.66 -5.03
C ASP A 195 14.05 11.44 -6.29
N SER A 196 14.99 10.48 -6.21
CA SER A 196 15.83 10.11 -7.36
C SER A 196 14.97 9.48 -8.48
N LEU A 197 14.06 8.58 -8.13
CA LEU A 197 13.15 7.96 -9.07
C LEU A 197 12.23 9.01 -9.72
N ALA A 198 11.69 9.94 -8.94
CA ALA A 198 10.85 11.01 -9.46
C ALA A 198 11.58 11.85 -10.53
N ARG A 199 12.82 12.25 -10.28
CA ARG A 199 13.64 12.99 -11.28
C ARG A 199 13.87 12.18 -12.55
N GLN A 200 14.17 10.89 -12.43
CA GLN A 200 14.37 10.00 -13.58
C GLN A 200 13.10 9.83 -14.41
N LEU A 201 11.94 9.68 -13.74
CA LEU A 201 10.65 9.59 -14.43
C LEU A 201 10.31 10.87 -15.18
N VAL A 202 10.59 12.05 -14.61
CA VAL A 202 10.40 13.34 -15.32
C VAL A 202 11.26 13.38 -16.58
N GLN A 203 12.55 13.00 -16.49
CA GLN A 203 13.44 12.96 -17.64
C GLN A 203 12.97 11.95 -18.70
N LEU A 204 12.43 10.82 -18.29
CA LEU A 204 12.00 9.75 -19.18
C LEU A 204 10.66 10.08 -19.87
N ALA A 205 9.68 10.53 -19.09
CA ALA A 205 8.27 10.47 -19.47
C ALA A 205 7.53 11.83 -19.46
N ALA A 206 8.12 12.89 -18.92
CA ALA A 206 7.49 14.21 -19.01
C ALA A 206 7.52 14.72 -20.46
N PRO A 207 6.45 15.41 -20.91
CA PRO A 207 6.47 16.12 -22.18
C PRO A 207 7.57 17.18 -22.14
N PRO A 208 8.17 17.55 -23.31
CA PRO A 208 9.11 18.66 -23.35
C PRO A 208 8.41 19.95 -22.89
N GLU A 209 9.12 20.78 -22.13
CA GLU A 209 8.66 22.12 -21.80
C GLU A 209 8.45 22.90 -23.11
N ASP A 210 7.28 23.58 -23.25
CA ASP A 210 6.97 24.38 -24.42
C ASP A 210 7.97 25.56 -24.53
N GLY A 211 9.09 25.32 -25.17
CA GLY A 211 10.17 26.29 -25.27
C GLY A 211 11.21 26.00 -26.38
N THR A 212 11.12 24.86 -27.07
CA THR A 212 12.02 24.55 -28.18
C THR A 212 11.18 24.06 -29.36
N ARG A 213 10.75 25.02 -30.18
CA ARG A 213 10.42 24.80 -31.60
C ARG A 213 11.71 24.76 -32.41
#